data_77a5a8eeb6a1c31c594997e7d7dc7e8f
#
_entry.id   77a5a8eeb6a1c31c594997e7d7dc7e8f
#
_cell.length_a   1.000
_cell.length_b   1.000
_cell.length_c   1.000
_cell.angle_alpha   90.00
_cell.angle_beta   90.00
_cell.angle_gamma   90.00
#
_symmetry.space_group_name_H-M   'P 1'
#
loop_
_entity.id
_entity.type
_entity.pdbx_description
1 polymer ?
#
loop_
_entity_poly.entity_id
_entity_poly.type
_entity_poly.pdbx_seq_one_letter_code
_entity_poly.pdbx_strand_id
1 'polypeptide(L)'
;AVDVNARKVRTSARTLGWDALVFATGSTPVVPPIPGGDAPHVFTFRTLAEARAIQNLSGPAVVLGGGVLGVEAAAALARNGDNVKLIHRGPWLMEQQLDQQAGLLLEEALAARGVSCEFASGIAAINGKSVTLLNGHSVTAARVVLATGVQPNVALAKASGIHCARGIVVDHQMQTSVPDIYAIGECCEIDGQTFGLVAPCLAQADILAARLAGEITAPFTRTDNGVRLKVTGVELFSLGRATAQADDVVWSSWDPLTRHYRRLLIHQGTLAGVLLLGDCRSAATFTDLLATAAPAHADWLFDRFTTQPQVAGQNAMTKPTLVVVGHGMVGHH
;
A
#
# COMPACT_ATOMS: atom_id res chain seq x y z
N ALA A 1 20.27 -11.57 -18.89
CA ALA A 1 19.81 -12.97 -18.83
C ALA A 1 20.45 -13.67 -17.63
N VAL A 2 19.76 -14.64 -17.07
CA VAL A 2 20.25 -15.51 -16.01
C VAL A 2 20.36 -16.92 -16.56
N ASP A 3 21.53 -17.54 -16.41
CA ASP A 3 21.78 -18.94 -16.69
C ASP A 3 21.91 -19.67 -15.35
N VAL A 4 20.87 -20.40 -15.00
CA VAL A 4 20.77 -21.11 -13.72
C VAL A 4 21.79 -22.24 -13.63
N ASN A 5 21.97 -23.01 -14.72
CA ASN A 5 22.88 -24.16 -14.76
C ASN A 5 24.35 -23.76 -14.69
N ALA A 6 24.71 -22.71 -15.42
CA ALA A 6 26.08 -22.17 -15.41
C ALA A 6 26.35 -21.24 -14.20
N ARG A 7 25.35 -20.94 -13.38
CA ARG A 7 25.40 -19.97 -12.27
C ARG A 7 25.96 -18.61 -12.70
N LYS A 8 25.41 -18.06 -13.79
CA LYS A 8 25.89 -16.80 -14.39
C LYS A 8 24.74 -15.83 -14.65
N VAL A 9 24.98 -14.56 -14.38
CA VAL A 9 24.15 -13.44 -14.79
C VAL A 9 24.86 -12.66 -15.87
N ARG A 10 24.20 -12.50 -17.02
CA ARG A 10 24.71 -11.67 -18.13
C ARG A 10 23.99 -10.32 -18.14
N THR A 11 24.76 -9.26 -18.00
CA THR A 11 24.34 -7.88 -18.17
C THR A 11 24.71 -7.38 -19.57
N SER A 12 24.41 -6.13 -19.90
CA SER A 12 24.91 -5.47 -21.12
C SER A 12 26.41 -5.27 -21.12
N ALA A 13 27.03 -5.16 -19.93
CA ALA A 13 28.44 -4.83 -19.78
C ALA A 13 29.33 -6.06 -19.51
N ARG A 14 28.83 -7.06 -18.79
CA ARG A 14 29.64 -8.18 -18.31
C ARG A 14 28.81 -9.41 -17.93
N THR A 15 29.51 -10.55 -17.78
CA THR A 15 28.97 -11.77 -17.20
C THR A 15 29.54 -11.96 -15.79
N LEU A 16 28.67 -12.23 -14.81
CA LEU A 16 28.99 -12.43 -13.40
C LEU A 16 28.64 -13.85 -13.00
N GLY A 17 29.54 -14.55 -12.30
CA GLY A 17 29.22 -15.76 -11.55
C GLY A 17 28.57 -15.42 -10.23
N TRP A 18 27.79 -16.35 -9.65
CA TRP A 18 27.15 -16.17 -8.36
C TRP A 18 27.14 -17.46 -7.53
N ASP A 19 27.22 -17.33 -6.22
CA ASP A 19 27.01 -18.39 -5.24
C ASP A 19 25.58 -18.38 -4.72
N ALA A 20 24.99 -17.20 -4.55
CA ALA A 20 23.59 -16.99 -4.27
C ALA A 20 23.04 -15.89 -5.21
N LEU A 21 21.80 -16.06 -5.69
CA LEU A 21 21.13 -15.12 -6.57
C LEU A 21 19.82 -14.64 -5.93
N VAL A 22 19.63 -13.32 -5.87
CA VAL A 22 18.41 -12.71 -5.33
C VAL A 22 17.68 -11.93 -6.41
N PHE A 23 16.43 -12.30 -6.68
CA PHE A 23 15.53 -11.49 -7.49
C PHE A 23 14.88 -10.42 -6.61
N ALA A 24 15.18 -9.16 -6.87
CA ALA A 24 14.56 -7.99 -6.24
C ALA A 24 14.03 -7.05 -7.35
N THR A 25 13.35 -7.64 -8.34
CA THR A 25 12.93 -6.96 -9.59
C THR A 25 11.72 -6.06 -9.41
N GLY A 26 11.09 -6.08 -8.23
CA GLY A 26 9.97 -5.21 -7.90
C GLY A 26 8.73 -5.47 -8.75
N SER A 27 7.99 -4.40 -9.04
CA SER A 27 6.74 -4.44 -9.80
C SER A 27 6.67 -3.29 -10.80
N THR A 28 5.79 -3.42 -11.78
CA THR A 28 5.43 -2.35 -12.73
C THR A 28 3.96 -1.95 -12.56
N PRO A 29 3.62 -0.67 -12.83
CA PRO A 29 2.23 -0.25 -12.87
C PRO A 29 1.41 -1.06 -13.89
N VAL A 30 0.19 -1.38 -13.52
CA VAL A 30 -0.79 -1.92 -14.46
C VAL A 30 -1.32 -0.75 -15.30
N VAL A 31 -1.14 -0.82 -16.60
CA VAL A 31 -1.71 0.14 -17.54
C VAL A 31 -2.89 -0.54 -18.24
N PRO A 32 -4.13 -0.13 -17.96
CA PRO A 32 -5.30 -0.68 -18.66
C PRO A 32 -5.23 -0.38 -20.15
N PRO A 33 -5.75 -1.26 -21.02
CA PRO A 33 -5.78 -1.06 -22.46
C PRO A 33 -6.86 -0.03 -22.85
N ILE A 34 -6.62 1.23 -22.51
CA ILE A 34 -7.52 2.36 -22.79
C ILE A 34 -7.09 3.01 -24.11
N PRO A 35 -7.97 3.16 -25.11
CA PRO A 35 -7.68 3.96 -26.30
C PRO A 35 -7.19 5.36 -25.94
N GLY A 36 -6.00 5.74 -26.42
CA GLY A 36 -5.32 6.99 -26.06
C GLY A 36 -4.60 6.99 -24.70
N GLY A 37 -4.48 5.83 -24.05
CA GLY A 37 -3.78 5.66 -22.78
C GLY A 37 -2.25 5.80 -22.86
N ASP A 38 -1.70 5.89 -24.06
CA ASP A 38 -0.28 6.15 -24.36
C ASP A 38 0.03 7.62 -24.68
N ALA A 39 -0.97 8.51 -24.55
CA ALA A 39 -0.80 9.92 -24.84
C ALA A 39 0.20 10.59 -23.84
N PRO A 40 0.93 11.65 -24.28
CA PRO A 40 2.00 12.28 -23.47
C PRO A 40 1.57 12.87 -22.13
N HIS A 41 0.27 13.08 -21.94
CA HIS A 41 -0.31 13.60 -20.70
C HIS A 41 -0.96 12.52 -19.83
N VAL A 42 -0.75 11.26 -20.18
CA VAL A 42 -1.17 10.08 -19.39
C VAL A 42 0.06 9.52 -18.68
N PHE A 43 -0.04 9.37 -17.38
CA PHE A 43 1.06 8.96 -16.51
C PHE A 43 0.65 7.78 -15.64
N THR A 44 1.58 6.89 -15.37
CA THR A 44 1.52 6.06 -14.17
C THR A 44 2.07 6.84 -12.97
N PHE A 45 1.93 6.32 -11.76
CA PHE A 45 2.41 6.98 -10.54
C PHE A 45 3.27 6.03 -9.73
N ARG A 46 4.52 5.87 -10.16
CA ARG A 46 5.46 4.90 -9.57
C ARG A 46 6.84 5.49 -9.27
N THR A 47 7.35 6.34 -10.15
CA THR A 47 8.71 6.88 -10.07
C THR A 47 8.72 8.36 -9.75
N LEU A 48 9.85 8.85 -9.22
CA LEU A 48 10.06 10.28 -8.99
C LEU A 48 10.00 11.10 -10.29
N ALA A 49 10.44 10.51 -11.41
CA ALA A 49 10.36 11.16 -12.71
C ALA A 49 8.92 11.39 -13.14
N GLU A 50 8.06 10.39 -12.98
CA GLU A 50 6.62 10.50 -13.25
C GLU A 50 5.95 11.52 -12.31
N ALA A 51 6.25 11.47 -11.02
CA ALA A 51 5.72 12.43 -10.05
C ALA A 51 6.07 13.88 -10.45
N ARG A 52 7.33 14.14 -10.87
CA ARG A 52 7.76 15.45 -11.37
C ARG A 52 7.05 15.84 -12.68
N ALA A 53 6.90 14.89 -13.61
CA ALA A 53 6.20 15.13 -14.87
C ALA A 53 4.73 15.51 -14.62
N ILE A 54 4.06 14.81 -13.71
CA ILE A 54 2.69 15.11 -13.27
C ILE A 54 2.60 16.51 -12.64
N GLN A 55 3.55 16.89 -11.78
CA GLN A 55 3.57 18.20 -11.12
C GLN A 55 3.84 19.36 -12.08
N ASN A 56 4.59 19.15 -13.15
CA ASN A 56 4.92 20.19 -14.14
C ASN A 56 3.72 20.59 -15.00
N LEU A 57 2.63 19.84 -14.98
CA LEU A 57 1.38 20.18 -15.64
C LEU A 57 0.41 20.80 -14.64
N SER A 58 -0.36 21.77 -15.09
CA SER A 58 -1.44 22.41 -14.31
C SER A 58 -2.78 22.29 -15.02
N GLY A 59 -3.87 22.44 -14.27
CA GLY A 59 -5.23 22.39 -14.77
C GLY A 59 -5.96 21.11 -14.39
N PRO A 60 -7.17 20.85 -14.92
CA PRO A 60 -8.00 19.74 -14.53
C PRO A 60 -7.28 18.40 -14.66
N ALA A 61 -7.41 17.54 -13.66
CA ALA A 61 -6.78 16.23 -13.62
C ALA A 61 -7.80 15.12 -13.43
N VAL A 62 -7.54 13.99 -14.07
CA VAL A 62 -8.28 12.75 -13.86
C VAL A 62 -7.35 11.73 -13.21
N VAL A 63 -7.78 11.09 -12.13
CA VAL A 63 -7.08 9.98 -11.48
C VAL A 63 -7.94 8.72 -11.63
N LEU A 64 -7.40 7.68 -12.23
CA LEU A 64 -8.05 6.37 -12.36
C LEU A 64 -7.51 5.41 -11.31
N GLY A 65 -8.36 5.01 -10.38
CA GLY A 65 -8.07 4.10 -9.28
C GLY A 65 -8.23 4.76 -7.91
N GLY A 66 -9.17 4.26 -7.10
CA GLY A 66 -9.50 4.76 -5.77
C GLY A 66 -8.83 4.01 -4.62
N GLY A 67 -7.74 3.30 -4.88
CA GLY A 67 -6.88 2.71 -3.83
C GLY A 67 -5.99 3.76 -3.17
N VAL A 68 -5.17 3.34 -2.21
CA VAL A 68 -4.28 4.21 -1.40
C VAL A 68 -3.52 5.23 -2.27
N LEU A 69 -2.83 4.75 -3.30
CA LEU A 69 -1.98 5.59 -4.15
C LEU A 69 -2.78 6.60 -4.97
N GLY A 70 -3.96 6.19 -5.48
CA GLY A 70 -4.83 7.07 -6.25
C GLY A 70 -5.46 8.16 -5.38
N VAL A 71 -5.87 7.84 -4.17
CA VAL A 71 -6.37 8.80 -3.18
C VAL A 71 -5.28 9.81 -2.82
N GLU A 72 -4.04 9.35 -2.56
CA GLU A 72 -2.91 10.23 -2.27
C GLU A 72 -2.57 11.14 -3.45
N ALA A 73 -2.56 10.61 -4.67
CA ALA A 73 -2.33 11.38 -5.90
C ALA A 73 -3.41 12.44 -6.11
N ALA A 74 -4.68 12.06 -5.99
CA ALA A 74 -5.81 12.99 -6.16
C ALA A 74 -5.76 14.13 -5.12
N ALA A 75 -5.52 13.80 -3.86
CA ALA A 75 -5.40 14.80 -2.79
C ALA A 75 -4.19 15.73 -2.99
N ALA A 76 -3.05 15.19 -3.46
CA ALA A 76 -1.87 16.01 -3.75
C ALA A 76 -2.11 16.99 -4.90
N LEU A 77 -2.78 16.56 -5.96
CA LEU A 77 -3.14 17.39 -7.09
C LEU A 77 -4.12 18.50 -6.69
N ALA A 78 -5.17 18.16 -5.95
CA ALA A 78 -6.15 19.13 -5.46
C ALA A 78 -5.52 20.18 -4.53
N ARG A 79 -4.56 19.80 -3.69
CA ARG A 79 -3.81 20.74 -2.85
C ARG A 79 -3.04 21.80 -3.67
N ASN A 80 -2.64 21.47 -4.88
CA ASN A 80 -1.99 22.41 -5.80
C ASN A 80 -2.99 23.32 -6.54
N GLY A 81 -4.28 23.25 -6.22
CA GLY A 81 -5.34 24.07 -6.81
C GLY A 81 -5.97 23.48 -8.08
N ASP A 82 -5.70 22.23 -8.39
CA ASP A 82 -6.30 21.57 -9.54
C ASP A 82 -7.72 21.06 -9.22
N ASN A 83 -8.62 21.13 -10.21
CA ASN A 83 -9.87 20.38 -10.17
C ASN A 83 -9.58 18.91 -10.47
N VAL A 84 -9.82 18.03 -9.52
CA VAL A 84 -9.51 16.60 -9.66
C VAL A 84 -10.77 15.77 -9.73
N LYS A 85 -10.87 14.90 -10.73
CA LYS A 85 -11.87 13.83 -10.79
C LYS A 85 -11.18 12.49 -10.54
N LEU A 86 -11.56 11.81 -9.46
CA LEU A 86 -11.12 10.47 -9.14
C LEU A 86 -12.16 9.46 -9.60
N ILE A 87 -11.77 8.53 -10.47
CA ILE A 87 -12.65 7.52 -11.05
C ILE A 87 -12.26 6.18 -10.46
N HIS A 88 -13.23 5.45 -9.94
CA HIS A 88 -13.00 4.16 -9.29
C HIS A 88 -14.01 3.12 -9.73
N ARG A 89 -13.53 1.90 -10.01
CA ARG A 89 -14.37 0.77 -10.40
C ARG A 89 -15.15 0.16 -9.24
N GLY A 90 -14.62 0.30 -8.02
CA GLY A 90 -15.26 -0.20 -6.81
C GLY A 90 -16.41 0.70 -6.35
N PRO A 91 -17.19 0.24 -5.37
CA PRO A 91 -18.37 0.96 -4.86
C PRO A 91 -18.04 2.11 -3.91
N TRP A 92 -16.82 2.14 -3.32
CA TRP A 92 -16.30 3.21 -2.48
C TRP A 92 -14.77 3.22 -2.51
N LEU A 93 -14.14 4.27 -1.98
CA LEU A 93 -12.68 4.40 -1.93
C LEU A 93 -12.05 3.35 -1.03
N MET A 94 -10.91 2.80 -1.47
CA MET A 94 -10.08 1.88 -0.68
C MET A 94 -10.88 0.66 -0.16
N GLU A 95 -11.76 0.08 -0.97
CA GLU A 95 -12.68 -1.00 -0.59
C GLU A 95 -11.98 -2.26 -0.05
N GLN A 96 -10.69 -2.40 -0.28
CA GLN A 96 -9.88 -3.49 0.29
C GLN A 96 -9.43 -3.21 1.73
N GLN A 97 -9.42 -1.94 2.15
CA GLN A 97 -8.94 -1.48 3.45
C GLN A 97 -10.04 -0.85 4.30
N LEU A 98 -11.13 -0.38 3.69
CA LEU A 98 -12.20 0.34 4.34
C LEU A 98 -13.54 -0.38 4.18
N ASP A 99 -14.40 -0.23 5.16
CA ASP A 99 -15.82 -0.51 4.98
C ASP A 99 -16.52 0.65 4.25
N GLN A 100 -17.77 0.45 3.90
CA GLN A 100 -18.55 1.44 3.16
C GLN A 100 -18.63 2.79 3.89
N GLN A 101 -18.87 2.77 5.21
CA GLN A 101 -19.00 4.01 6.00
C GLN A 101 -17.70 4.82 5.98
N ALA A 102 -16.57 4.19 6.21
CA ALA A 102 -15.28 4.88 6.15
C ALA A 102 -14.94 5.36 4.73
N GLY A 103 -15.30 4.59 3.70
CA GLY A 103 -15.15 5.00 2.30
C GLY A 103 -15.94 6.27 1.97
N LEU A 104 -17.18 6.38 2.45
CA LEU A 104 -18.01 7.59 2.30
C LEU A 104 -17.42 8.79 3.07
N LEU A 105 -16.96 8.59 4.29
CA LEU A 105 -16.31 9.65 5.08
C LEU A 105 -15.01 10.14 4.43
N LEU A 106 -14.25 9.24 3.83
CA LEU A 106 -13.06 9.60 3.05
C LEU A 106 -13.42 10.39 1.79
N GLU A 107 -14.48 10.00 1.08
CA GLU A 107 -15.00 10.74 -0.07
C GLU A 107 -15.41 12.17 0.31
N GLU A 108 -16.19 12.35 1.38
CA GLU A 108 -16.55 13.66 1.90
C GLU A 108 -15.32 14.53 2.23
N ALA A 109 -14.33 13.92 2.88
CA ALA A 109 -13.09 14.60 3.22
C ALA A 109 -12.30 15.05 1.99
N LEU A 110 -12.32 14.26 0.91
CA LEU A 110 -11.70 14.60 -0.38
C LEU A 110 -12.52 15.65 -1.14
N ALA A 111 -13.85 15.54 -1.13
CA ALA A 111 -14.74 16.53 -1.76
C ALA A 111 -14.54 17.92 -1.18
N ALA A 112 -14.39 18.05 0.15
CA ALA A 112 -14.05 19.30 0.82
C ALA A 112 -12.69 19.90 0.38
N ARG A 113 -11.87 19.13 -0.34
CA ARG A 113 -10.55 19.52 -0.87
C ARG A 113 -10.52 19.68 -2.38
N GLY A 114 -11.68 19.63 -3.05
CA GLY A 114 -11.77 19.82 -4.49
C GLY A 114 -11.58 18.55 -5.32
N VAL A 115 -11.65 17.36 -4.71
CA VAL A 115 -11.67 16.08 -5.42
C VAL A 115 -13.12 15.61 -5.56
N SER A 116 -13.60 15.42 -6.79
CA SER A 116 -14.88 14.76 -7.07
C SER A 116 -14.65 13.30 -7.39
N CYS A 117 -15.43 12.41 -6.78
CA CYS A 117 -15.32 10.96 -7.00
C CYS A 117 -16.42 10.46 -7.95
N GLU A 118 -16.12 9.40 -8.69
CA GLU A 118 -17.08 8.64 -9.49
C GLU A 118 -16.81 7.15 -9.34
N PHE A 119 -17.82 6.44 -8.85
CA PHE A 119 -17.73 5.03 -8.50
C PHE A 119 -18.39 4.13 -9.53
N ALA A 120 -18.12 2.83 -9.45
CA ALA A 120 -18.59 1.80 -10.38
C ALA A 120 -18.34 2.18 -11.85
N SER A 121 -17.25 2.92 -12.11
CA SER A 121 -16.94 3.52 -13.41
C SER A 121 -15.47 3.32 -13.80
N GLY A 122 -15.15 3.68 -15.03
CA GLY A 122 -13.82 3.61 -15.62
C GLY A 122 -13.70 4.55 -16.80
N ILE A 123 -12.54 4.55 -17.44
CA ILE A 123 -12.26 5.33 -18.65
C ILE A 123 -12.48 4.45 -19.88
N ALA A 124 -13.32 4.92 -20.80
CA ALA A 124 -13.56 4.27 -22.09
C ALA A 124 -12.54 4.70 -23.15
N ALA A 125 -12.18 5.99 -23.20
CA ALA A 125 -11.20 6.51 -24.14
C ALA A 125 -10.62 7.85 -23.66
N ILE A 126 -9.42 8.18 -24.16
CA ILE A 126 -8.74 9.46 -23.95
C ILE A 126 -8.46 10.08 -25.33
N ASN A 127 -9.05 11.24 -25.60
CA ASN A 127 -8.93 11.94 -26.87
C ASN A 127 -8.43 13.37 -26.63
N GLY A 128 -7.14 13.58 -26.74
CA GLY A 128 -6.52 14.85 -26.37
C GLY A 128 -6.83 15.19 -24.90
N LYS A 129 -7.45 16.35 -24.64
CA LYS A 129 -7.84 16.75 -23.29
C LYS A 129 -9.22 16.25 -22.86
N SER A 130 -9.89 15.41 -23.64
CA SER A 130 -11.20 14.84 -23.31
C SER A 130 -11.05 13.39 -22.87
N VAL A 131 -11.54 13.08 -21.68
CA VAL A 131 -11.60 11.73 -21.12
C VAL A 131 -13.06 11.28 -21.11
N THR A 132 -13.38 10.26 -21.91
CA THR A 132 -14.72 9.66 -21.96
C THR A 132 -14.80 8.52 -20.96
N LEU A 133 -15.81 8.56 -20.08
CA LEU A 133 -16.08 7.53 -19.08
C LEU A 133 -16.93 6.40 -19.64
N LEU A 134 -16.97 5.26 -18.94
CA LEU A 134 -17.77 4.11 -19.36
C LEU A 134 -19.28 4.37 -19.42
N ASN A 135 -19.77 5.34 -18.65
CA ASN A 135 -21.17 5.80 -18.67
C ASN A 135 -21.48 6.78 -19.84
N GLY A 136 -20.49 7.07 -20.69
CA GLY A 136 -20.64 8.00 -21.83
C GLY A 136 -20.39 9.48 -21.51
N HIS A 137 -20.24 9.86 -20.24
CA HIS A 137 -19.90 11.24 -19.88
C HIS A 137 -18.46 11.53 -20.28
N SER A 138 -18.19 12.79 -20.63
CA SER A 138 -16.85 13.27 -20.93
C SER A 138 -16.43 14.34 -19.92
N VAL A 139 -15.17 14.25 -19.48
CA VAL A 139 -14.55 15.21 -18.58
C VAL A 139 -13.27 15.74 -19.21
N THR A 140 -12.96 17.02 -18.96
CA THR A 140 -11.71 17.62 -19.44
C THR A 140 -10.59 17.30 -18.47
N ALA A 141 -9.43 16.87 -19.01
CA ALA A 141 -8.22 16.61 -18.24
C ALA A 141 -6.99 17.18 -18.97
N ALA A 142 -6.21 18.00 -18.29
CA ALA A 142 -4.88 18.41 -18.75
C ALA A 142 -3.85 17.28 -18.52
N ARG A 143 -4.13 16.38 -17.57
CA ARG A 143 -3.35 15.17 -17.26
C ARG A 143 -4.24 14.07 -16.71
N VAL A 144 -3.83 12.83 -17.00
CA VAL A 144 -4.47 11.60 -16.49
C VAL A 144 -3.44 10.81 -15.72
N VAL A 145 -3.79 10.39 -14.49
CA VAL A 145 -2.94 9.56 -13.63
C VAL A 145 -3.56 8.19 -13.46
N LEU A 146 -2.84 7.16 -13.89
CA LEU A 146 -3.25 5.76 -13.76
C LEU A 146 -2.70 5.16 -12.45
N ALA A 147 -3.55 4.97 -11.47
CA ALA A 147 -3.26 4.38 -10.17
C ALA A 147 -4.02 3.05 -9.99
N THR A 148 -3.97 2.20 -11.01
CA THR A 148 -4.79 0.98 -11.16
C THR A 148 -4.15 -0.28 -10.56
N GLY A 149 -3.10 -0.09 -9.76
CA GLY A 149 -2.35 -1.17 -9.12
C GLY A 149 -1.03 -1.49 -9.83
N VAL A 150 -0.38 -2.53 -9.34
CA VAL A 150 0.92 -2.99 -9.83
C VAL A 150 0.89 -4.48 -10.13
N GLN A 151 1.81 -4.92 -10.99
CA GLN A 151 2.05 -6.34 -11.25
C GLN A 151 3.52 -6.69 -11.00
N PRO A 152 3.81 -7.84 -10.37
CA PRO A 152 5.16 -8.31 -10.12
C PRO A 152 5.99 -8.47 -11.40
N ASN A 153 7.26 -8.08 -11.36
CA ASN A 153 8.20 -8.25 -12.47
C ASN A 153 8.79 -9.65 -12.47
N VAL A 154 8.12 -10.58 -13.13
CA VAL A 154 8.48 -12.00 -13.18
C VAL A 154 9.14 -12.44 -14.49
N ALA A 155 9.22 -11.58 -15.49
CA ALA A 155 9.66 -11.95 -16.84
C ALA A 155 11.05 -12.57 -16.86
N LEU A 156 12.02 -11.98 -16.12
CA LEU A 156 13.39 -12.49 -16.02
C LEU A 156 13.43 -13.87 -15.34
N ALA A 157 12.72 -14.04 -14.24
CA ALA A 157 12.64 -15.30 -13.50
C ALA A 157 12.01 -16.40 -14.36
N LYS A 158 10.88 -16.12 -15.03
CA LYS A 158 10.24 -17.06 -15.96
C LYS A 158 11.18 -17.48 -17.10
N ALA A 159 11.88 -16.51 -17.72
CA ALA A 159 12.84 -16.79 -18.79
C ALA A 159 14.05 -17.61 -18.30
N SER A 160 14.29 -17.69 -17.00
CA SER A 160 15.33 -18.47 -16.36
C SER A 160 14.85 -19.82 -15.82
N GLY A 161 13.62 -20.21 -16.10
CA GLY A 161 13.03 -21.50 -15.66
C GLY A 161 12.61 -21.53 -14.18
N ILE A 162 12.49 -20.39 -13.52
CA ILE A 162 12.06 -20.30 -12.11
C ILE A 162 10.54 -20.29 -12.06
N HIS A 163 9.98 -21.03 -11.11
CA HIS A 163 8.52 -21.12 -10.95
C HIS A 163 7.93 -19.77 -10.53
N CYS A 164 6.93 -19.32 -11.31
CA CYS A 164 6.20 -18.08 -11.08
C CYS A 164 4.71 -18.29 -11.31
N ALA A 165 3.90 -17.82 -10.40
CA ALA A 165 2.45 -17.65 -10.59
C ALA A 165 2.16 -16.16 -10.90
N ARG A 166 1.52 -15.41 -10.02
CA ARG A 166 1.43 -13.94 -10.14
C ARG A 166 2.78 -13.29 -9.86
N GLY A 167 3.50 -13.77 -8.83
CA GLY A 167 4.85 -13.39 -8.47
C GLY A 167 5.83 -14.54 -8.69
N ILE A 168 7.10 -14.34 -8.31
CA ILE A 168 8.09 -15.39 -8.19
C ILE A 168 7.77 -16.17 -6.93
N VAL A 169 7.40 -17.45 -7.06
CA VAL A 169 6.98 -18.28 -5.92
C VAL A 169 8.18 -18.62 -5.05
N VAL A 170 8.09 -18.27 -3.77
CA VAL A 170 9.11 -18.56 -2.77
C VAL A 170 8.48 -19.18 -1.52
N ASP A 171 9.31 -19.88 -0.74
CA ASP A 171 8.96 -20.34 0.58
C ASP A 171 9.06 -19.23 1.64
N HIS A 172 8.72 -19.55 2.90
CA HIS A 172 8.81 -18.63 4.03
C HIS A 172 10.25 -18.24 4.43
N GLN A 173 11.25 -18.79 3.74
CA GLN A 173 12.68 -18.44 3.86
C GLN A 173 13.19 -17.73 2.60
N MET A 174 12.28 -17.22 1.77
CA MET A 174 12.55 -16.49 0.52
C MET A 174 13.22 -17.32 -0.57
N GLN A 175 13.28 -18.66 -0.45
CA GLN A 175 13.89 -19.52 -1.45
C GLN A 175 12.89 -19.84 -2.56
N THR A 176 13.33 -19.78 -3.80
CA THR A 176 12.56 -20.17 -5.00
C THR A 176 12.52 -21.69 -5.16
N SER A 177 11.92 -22.18 -6.23
CA SER A 177 11.95 -23.59 -6.64
C SER A 177 13.35 -24.12 -6.98
N VAL A 178 14.34 -23.23 -7.06
CA VAL A 178 15.72 -23.59 -7.40
C VAL A 178 16.65 -23.27 -6.22
N PRO A 179 17.50 -24.20 -5.78
CA PRO A 179 18.45 -23.97 -4.71
C PRO A 179 19.37 -22.77 -4.98
N ASP A 180 19.71 -22.03 -3.93
CA ASP A 180 20.58 -20.83 -3.94
C ASP A 180 20.00 -19.65 -4.77
N ILE A 181 18.72 -19.75 -5.15
CA ILE A 181 18.01 -18.65 -5.82
C ILE A 181 16.85 -18.22 -4.96
N TYR A 182 16.78 -16.93 -4.68
CA TYR A 182 15.82 -16.29 -3.78
C TYR A 182 15.07 -15.18 -4.48
N ALA A 183 13.90 -14.79 -3.93
CA ALA A 183 13.21 -13.56 -4.35
C ALA A 183 12.64 -12.82 -3.14
N ILE A 184 12.69 -11.49 -3.17
CA ILE A 184 12.17 -10.61 -2.13
C ILE A 184 11.46 -9.41 -2.73
N GLY A 185 10.60 -8.77 -1.94
CA GLY A 185 9.91 -7.54 -2.33
C GLY A 185 8.68 -7.80 -3.18
N GLU A 186 8.26 -6.79 -3.93
CA GLU A 186 7.01 -6.83 -4.71
C GLU A 186 7.01 -7.84 -5.87
N CYS A 187 8.16 -8.40 -6.23
CA CYS A 187 8.22 -9.43 -7.27
C CYS A 187 7.92 -10.83 -6.77
N CYS A 188 7.95 -11.09 -5.46
CA CYS A 188 7.75 -12.43 -4.91
C CYS A 188 6.29 -12.72 -4.57
N GLU A 189 6.01 -14.02 -4.42
CA GLU A 189 4.70 -14.57 -4.01
C GLU A 189 4.92 -15.65 -2.95
N ILE A 190 4.24 -15.53 -1.82
CA ILE A 190 4.25 -16.50 -0.72
C ILE A 190 2.80 -16.91 -0.46
N ASP A 191 2.51 -18.22 -0.42
CA ASP A 191 1.15 -18.76 -0.19
C ASP A 191 0.08 -18.13 -1.11
N GLY A 192 0.39 -17.89 -2.38
CA GLY A 192 -0.51 -17.29 -3.35
C GLY A 192 -0.73 -15.78 -3.15
N GLN A 193 0.06 -15.12 -2.31
CA GLN A 193 -0.07 -13.69 -2.02
C GLN A 193 1.14 -12.89 -2.50
N THR A 194 0.87 -11.73 -3.10
CA THR A 194 1.87 -10.75 -3.49
C THR A 194 1.84 -9.56 -2.54
N PHE A 195 2.93 -8.80 -2.49
CA PHE A 195 3.14 -7.74 -1.52
C PHE A 195 3.26 -6.39 -2.24
N GLY A 196 2.56 -5.37 -1.76
CA GLY A 196 2.58 -4.02 -2.33
C GLY A 196 2.91 -2.94 -1.29
N LEU A 197 3.31 -3.34 -0.07
CA LEU A 197 3.69 -2.45 1.02
C LEU A 197 5.18 -2.62 1.34
N VAL A 198 5.82 -1.56 1.81
CA VAL A 198 7.26 -1.55 2.11
C VAL A 198 7.61 -2.46 3.29
N ALA A 199 6.80 -2.47 4.35
CA ALA A 199 7.11 -3.21 5.57
C ALA A 199 7.28 -4.72 5.37
N PRO A 200 6.37 -5.45 4.68
CA PRO A 200 6.59 -6.85 4.34
C PRO A 200 7.86 -7.08 3.51
N CYS A 201 8.16 -6.17 2.57
CA CYS A 201 9.36 -6.30 1.72
C CYS A 201 10.65 -6.16 2.53
N LEU A 202 10.68 -5.28 3.54
CA LEU A 202 11.81 -5.14 4.44
C LEU A 202 11.97 -6.39 5.34
N ALA A 203 10.88 -6.90 5.90
CA ALA A 203 10.91 -8.13 6.70
C ALA A 203 11.43 -9.33 5.90
N GLN A 204 11.05 -9.45 4.63
CA GLN A 204 11.61 -10.46 3.72
C GLN A 204 13.11 -10.28 3.51
N ALA A 205 13.58 -9.04 3.35
CA ALA A 205 14.99 -8.74 3.18
C ALA A 205 15.82 -9.10 4.42
N ASP A 206 15.29 -8.79 5.63
CA ASP A 206 15.96 -9.11 6.90
C ASP A 206 16.09 -10.62 7.10
N ILE A 207 15.02 -11.39 6.82
CA ILE A 207 15.05 -12.86 6.90
C ILE A 207 16.07 -13.44 5.93
N LEU A 208 16.08 -12.96 4.69
CA LEU A 208 17.04 -13.44 3.69
C LEU A 208 18.47 -13.07 4.04
N ALA A 209 18.71 -11.86 4.52
CA ALA A 209 20.05 -11.40 4.92
C ALA A 209 20.62 -12.28 6.05
N ALA A 210 19.84 -12.52 7.10
CA ALA A 210 20.24 -13.37 8.21
C ALA A 210 20.50 -14.83 7.75
N ARG A 211 19.64 -15.38 6.90
CA ARG A 211 19.84 -16.71 6.29
C ARG A 211 21.17 -16.78 5.52
N LEU A 212 21.45 -15.79 4.67
CA LEU A 212 22.70 -15.76 3.89
C LEU A 212 23.93 -15.57 4.78
N ALA A 213 23.77 -14.96 5.96
CA ALA A 213 24.80 -14.88 6.99
C ALA A 213 25.00 -16.17 7.79
N GLY A 214 24.17 -17.20 7.56
CA GLY A 214 24.20 -18.47 8.28
C GLY A 214 23.49 -18.44 9.63
N GLU A 215 22.66 -17.45 9.89
CA GLU A 215 21.86 -17.31 11.11
C GLU A 215 20.56 -18.12 11.00
N ILE A 216 20.07 -18.62 12.14
CA ILE A 216 18.76 -19.28 12.24
C ILE A 216 17.72 -18.20 12.43
N THR A 217 16.80 -18.06 11.47
CA THR A 217 15.69 -17.10 11.54
C THR A 217 14.35 -17.81 11.63
N ALA A 218 13.39 -17.16 12.26
CA ALA A 218 11.99 -17.55 12.16
C ALA A 218 11.51 -17.44 10.70
N PRO A 219 10.62 -18.33 10.25
CA PRO A 219 10.00 -18.20 8.93
C PRO A 219 9.26 -16.87 8.80
N PHE A 220 9.19 -16.36 7.58
CA PHE A 220 8.38 -15.17 7.30
C PHE A 220 6.93 -15.44 7.70
N THR A 221 6.45 -14.60 8.58
CA THR A 221 5.03 -14.50 8.88
C THR A 221 4.56 -13.13 8.41
N ARG A 222 3.45 -13.11 7.68
CA ARG A 222 2.87 -11.85 7.27
C ARG A 222 2.44 -11.07 8.51
N THR A 223 3.17 -10.02 8.83
CA THR A 223 2.73 -9.02 9.79
C THR A 223 1.85 -8.02 9.03
N ASP A 224 0.57 -7.97 9.36
CA ASP A 224 -0.32 -6.93 8.86
C ASP A 224 0.06 -5.62 9.55
N ASN A 225 1.04 -4.91 8.99
CA ASN A 225 1.55 -3.65 9.55
C ASN A 225 0.59 -2.46 9.34
N GLY A 226 -0.59 -2.73 8.84
CA GLY A 226 -1.61 -1.72 8.59
C GLY A 226 -1.30 -0.79 7.42
N VAL A 227 -2.35 -0.19 6.90
CA VAL A 227 -2.27 0.87 5.90
C VAL A 227 -2.51 2.21 6.59
N ARG A 228 -1.57 3.15 6.43
CA ARG A 228 -1.76 4.55 6.82
C ARG A 228 -1.88 5.39 5.57
N LEU A 229 -2.94 6.18 5.47
CA LEU A 229 -3.11 7.12 4.38
C LEU A 229 -2.33 8.41 4.68
N LYS A 230 -1.50 8.83 3.73
CA LYS A 230 -0.67 10.05 3.83
C LYS A 230 -1.34 11.23 3.10
N VAL A 231 -2.53 11.59 3.53
CA VAL A 231 -3.25 12.76 3.00
C VAL A 231 -3.33 13.83 4.07
N THR A 232 -2.84 15.03 3.77
CA THR A 232 -2.86 16.15 4.72
C THR A 232 -4.29 16.42 5.22
N GLY A 233 -4.47 16.36 6.53
CA GLY A 233 -5.76 16.59 7.19
C GLY A 233 -6.76 15.42 7.08
N VAL A 234 -6.30 14.23 6.64
CA VAL A 234 -7.05 12.98 6.75
C VAL A 234 -6.14 11.96 7.40
N GLU A 235 -6.37 11.70 8.69
CA GLU A 235 -5.71 10.62 9.39
C GLU A 235 -6.52 9.34 9.21
N LEU A 236 -5.92 8.29 8.66
CA LEU A 236 -6.55 7.00 8.46
C LEU A 236 -5.55 5.89 8.73
N PHE A 237 -6.01 4.91 9.50
CA PHE A 237 -5.30 3.67 9.77
C PHE A 237 -6.24 2.49 9.61
N SER A 238 -5.83 1.48 8.86
CA SER A 238 -6.54 0.21 8.69
C SER A 238 -5.57 -0.94 8.87
N LEU A 239 -5.95 -1.93 9.67
CA LEU A 239 -5.12 -3.08 10.01
C LEU A 239 -5.97 -4.35 10.06
N GLY A 240 -5.45 -5.47 9.57
CA GLY A 240 -6.16 -6.74 9.52
C GLY A 240 -7.28 -6.74 8.48
N ARG A 241 -8.39 -7.43 8.77
CA ARG A 241 -9.52 -7.57 7.84
C ARG A 241 -10.37 -6.30 7.82
N ALA A 242 -10.71 -5.82 6.63
CA ALA A 242 -11.67 -4.74 6.45
C ALA A 242 -13.12 -5.24 6.41
N THR A 243 -13.33 -6.44 5.85
CA THR A 243 -14.66 -7.04 5.68
C THR A 243 -14.97 -7.99 6.82
N ALA A 244 -16.12 -7.81 7.47
CA ALA A 244 -16.62 -8.70 8.49
C ALA A 244 -17.04 -10.06 7.90
N GLN A 245 -16.80 -11.13 8.64
CA GLN A 245 -17.32 -12.48 8.39
C GLN A 245 -18.54 -12.74 9.26
N ALA A 246 -19.27 -13.84 8.97
CA ALA A 246 -20.56 -14.13 9.64
C ALA A 246 -20.43 -14.23 11.17
N ASP A 247 -19.30 -14.75 11.66
CA ASP A 247 -19.07 -14.98 13.10
C ASP A 247 -18.29 -13.85 13.79
N ASP A 248 -18.09 -12.72 13.10
CA ASP A 248 -17.40 -11.59 13.67
C ASP A 248 -18.37 -10.72 14.51
N VAL A 249 -17.89 -10.30 15.66
CA VAL A 249 -18.50 -9.18 16.38
C VAL A 249 -17.96 -7.88 15.81
N VAL A 250 -18.86 -7.04 15.31
CA VAL A 250 -18.49 -5.73 14.76
C VAL A 250 -18.84 -4.66 15.79
N TRP A 251 -17.83 -3.93 16.23
CA TRP A 251 -18.02 -2.72 17.00
C TRP A 251 -17.64 -1.51 16.13
N SER A 252 -18.51 -0.48 16.08
CA SER A 252 -18.21 0.77 15.38
C SER A 252 -18.73 1.97 16.14
N SER A 253 -18.04 3.09 16.00
CA SER A 253 -18.40 4.38 16.60
C SER A 253 -18.13 5.50 15.60
N TRP A 254 -19.07 6.41 15.47
CA TRP A 254 -18.96 7.63 14.69
C TRP A 254 -19.30 8.85 15.55
N ASP A 255 -18.37 9.79 15.62
CA ASP A 255 -18.56 11.09 16.25
C ASP A 255 -18.61 12.18 15.15
N PRO A 256 -19.78 12.76 14.85
CA PRO A 256 -19.93 13.77 13.80
C PRO A 256 -19.29 15.12 14.17
N LEU A 257 -19.08 15.41 15.46
CA LEU A 257 -18.47 16.66 15.90
C LEU A 257 -16.95 16.68 15.69
N THR A 258 -16.30 15.59 16.04
CA THR A 258 -14.85 15.43 15.85
C THR A 258 -14.50 14.78 14.50
N ARG A 259 -15.49 14.23 13.79
CA ARG A 259 -15.34 13.46 12.57
C ARG A 259 -14.43 12.22 12.75
N HIS A 260 -14.53 11.58 13.92
CA HIS A 260 -13.82 10.35 14.23
C HIS A 260 -14.69 9.13 13.97
N TYR A 261 -14.23 8.26 13.09
CA TYR A 261 -14.81 6.94 12.88
C TYR A 261 -13.86 5.86 13.34
N ARG A 262 -14.38 4.89 14.07
CA ARG A 262 -13.64 3.76 14.59
C ARG A 262 -14.43 2.49 14.35
N ARG A 263 -13.76 1.45 13.89
CA ARG A 263 -14.38 0.13 13.71
C ARG A 263 -13.41 -0.96 14.11
N LEU A 264 -13.91 -1.94 14.83
CA LEU A 264 -13.18 -3.10 15.28
C LEU A 264 -13.92 -4.35 14.83
N LEU A 265 -13.20 -5.32 14.31
CA LEU A 265 -13.69 -6.67 14.05
C LEU A 265 -13.07 -7.61 15.09
N ILE A 266 -13.91 -8.35 15.77
CA ILE A 266 -13.50 -9.33 16.78
C ILE A 266 -13.97 -10.69 16.31
N HIS A 267 -13.02 -11.61 16.13
CA HIS A 267 -13.27 -12.98 15.74
C HIS A 267 -12.86 -13.93 16.85
N GLN A 268 -13.77 -14.77 17.33
CA GLN A 268 -13.52 -15.72 18.41
C GLN A 268 -12.83 -15.09 19.65
N GLY A 269 -13.26 -13.89 20.01
CA GLY A 269 -12.73 -13.17 21.17
C GLY A 269 -11.38 -12.50 20.98
N THR A 270 -10.82 -12.49 19.77
CA THR A 270 -9.57 -11.80 19.44
C THR A 270 -9.79 -10.73 18.37
N LEU A 271 -8.91 -9.71 18.35
CA LEU A 271 -8.97 -8.66 17.35
C LEU A 271 -8.60 -9.23 15.98
N ALA A 272 -9.46 -9.01 14.97
CA ALA A 272 -9.27 -9.47 13.60
C ALA A 272 -9.13 -8.34 12.58
N GLY A 273 -9.59 -7.14 12.94
CA GLY A 273 -9.46 -5.96 12.09
C GLY A 273 -9.72 -4.68 12.85
N VAL A 274 -9.04 -3.60 12.45
CA VAL A 274 -9.15 -2.27 13.02
C VAL A 274 -9.20 -1.24 11.91
N LEU A 275 -10.09 -0.27 12.06
CA LEU A 275 -10.14 0.89 11.20
C LEU A 275 -10.32 2.14 12.08
N LEU A 276 -9.43 3.11 11.90
CA LEU A 276 -9.46 4.40 12.56
C LEU A 276 -9.43 5.50 11.49
N LEU A 277 -10.34 6.45 11.57
CA LEU A 277 -10.38 7.64 10.73
C LEU A 277 -10.57 8.88 11.61
N GLY A 278 -9.75 9.90 11.41
CA GLY A 278 -9.77 11.16 12.14
C GLY A 278 -8.86 11.16 13.37
N ASP A 279 -8.82 10.08 14.16
CA ASP A 279 -7.90 9.92 15.30
C ASP A 279 -7.23 8.55 15.24
N CYS A 280 -5.95 8.54 14.89
CA CYS A 280 -5.14 7.33 14.76
C CYS A 280 -4.12 7.14 15.91
N ARG A 281 -4.24 7.86 17.05
CA ARG A 281 -3.28 7.77 18.17
C ARG A 281 -3.17 6.37 18.76
N SER A 282 -4.26 5.61 18.76
CA SER A 282 -4.29 4.23 19.28
C SER A 282 -3.76 3.17 18.28
N ALA A 283 -3.30 3.56 17.09
CA ALA A 283 -2.90 2.62 16.05
C ALA A 283 -1.80 1.64 16.48
N ALA A 284 -0.77 2.13 17.23
CA ALA A 284 0.31 1.27 17.73
C ALA A 284 -0.22 0.19 18.68
N THR A 285 -1.08 0.58 19.61
CA THR A 285 -1.72 -0.34 20.56
C THR A 285 -2.49 -1.45 19.83
N PHE A 286 -3.28 -1.10 18.81
CA PHE A 286 -4.03 -2.09 18.04
C PHE A 286 -3.11 -2.98 17.20
N THR A 287 -1.99 -2.47 16.73
CA THR A 287 -0.97 -3.28 16.05
C THR A 287 -0.41 -4.35 16.98
N ASP A 288 -0.03 -3.99 18.21
CA ASP A 288 0.48 -4.94 19.20
C ASP A 288 -0.56 -5.99 19.59
N LEU A 289 -1.83 -5.58 19.72
CA LEU A 289 -2.91 -6.47 20.07
C LEU A 289 -3.22 -7.50 19.01
N LEU A 290 -3.23 -7.08 17.76
CA LEU A 290 -3.46 -7.97 16.63
C LEU A 290 -2.29 -8.96 16.49
N ALA A 291 -1.05 -8.48 16.69
CA ALA A 291 0.15 -9.31 16.63
C ALA A 291 0.20 -10.37 17.75
N THR A 292 -0.28 -10.02 18.96
CA THR A 292 -0.26 -10.93 20.12
C THR A 292 -1.48 -11.83 20.22
N ALA A 293 -2.50 -11.63 19.36
CA ALA A 293 -3.81 -12.30 19.47
C ALA A 293 -4.41 -12.21 20.89
N ALA A 294 -4.17 -11.11 21.60
CA ALA A 294 -4.66 -10.92 22.96
C ALA A 294 -6.19 -10.89 22.98
N PRO A 295 -6.84 -11.48 24.00
CA PRO A 295 -8.30 -11.45 24.13
C PRO A 295 -8.85 -10.03 24.11
N ALA A 296 -9.88 -9.79 23.30
CA ALA A 296 -10.55 -8.51 23.20
C ALA A 296 -11.80 -8.51 24.07
N HIS A 297 -11.77 -7.76 25.19
CA HIS A 297 -12.93 -7.53 26.05
C HIS A 297 -13.55 -6.17 25.74
N ALA A 298 -14.88 -6.10 25.72
CA ALA A 298 -15.59 -4.85 25.40
C ALA A 298 -15.18 -3.68 26.29
N ASP A 299 -15.11 -3.87 27.60
CA ASP A 299 -14.74 -2.84 28.58
C ASP A 299 -13.31 -2.31 28.32
N TRP A 300 -12.42 -3.20 27.96
CA TRP A 300 -11.03 -2.85 27.66
C TRP A 300 -10.90 -2.03 26.34
N LEU A 301 -11.74 -2.27 25.35
CA LEU A 301 -11.79 -1.48 24.13
C LEU A 301 -12.30 -0.07 24.40
N PHE A 302 -13.29 0.08 25.29
CA PHE A 302 -13.81 1.39 25.71
C PHE A 302 -12.76 2.22 26.44
N ASP A 303 -12.08 1.66 27.40
CA ASP A 303 -11.05 2.36 28.20
C ASP A 303 -9.92 2.92 27.30
N ARG A 304 -9.55 2.20 26.26
CA ARG A 304 -8.48 2.62 25.35
C ARG A 304 -8.85 3.75 24.40
N PHE A 305 -10.14 3.99 24.20
CA PHE A 305 -10.63 5.13 23.41
C PHE A 305 -10.93 6.35 24.28
N THR A 306 -11.19 6.16 25.56
CA THR A 306 -11.57 7.25 26.49
C THR A 306 -10.41 7.78 27.31
N THR A 307 -9.39 6.98 27.58
CA THR A 307 -8.19 7.47 28.27
C THR A 307 -7.35 8.31 27.34
N GLN A 308 -7.28 9.62 27.61
CA GLN A 308 -6.14 10.41 27.17
C GLN A 308 -4.87 9.69 27.66
N PRO A 309 -3.79 9.63 26.86
CA PRO A 309 -2.53 9.13 27.37
C PRO A 309 -2.23 9.97 28.64
N GLN A 310 -2.23 9.31 29.80
CA GLN A 310 -1.64 9.94 30.97
C GLN A 310 -0.22 10.31 30.55
N VAL A 311 0.05 11.58 30.49
CA VAL A 311 1.41 12.09 30.41
C VAL A 311 2.10 11.50 31.66
N ALA A 312 2.79 10.39 31.46
CA ALA A 312 3.61 9.79 32.51
C ALA A 312 4.50 10.91 33.01
N GLY A 313 4.34 11.23 34.30
CA GLY A 313 5.06 12.32 34.93
C GLY A 313 6.53 12.24 34.52
N GLN A 314 7.07 13.38 34.14
CA GLN A 314 8.46 13.56 33.77
C GLN A 314 9.37 13.13 34.95
N ASN A 315 9.68 11.85 35.04
CA ASN A 315 10.92 11.44 35.63
C ASN A 315 11.97 11.63 34.55
N ALA A 316 12.74 12.67 34.69
CA ALA A 316 13.89 13.00 33.85
C ALA A 316 14.98 11.93 34.00
N MET A 317 14.75 10.78 33.40
CA MET A 317 15.86 9.91 32.98
C MET A 317 16.40 10.51 31.70
N THR A 318 17.63 11.00 31.77
CA THR A 318 18.40 11.40 30.60
C THR A 318 18.42 10.25 29.58
N LYS A 319 17.60 10.39 28.54
CA LYS A 319 17.60 9.40 27.45
C LYS A 319 18.95 9.50 26.74
N PRO A 320 19.61 8.38 26.42
CA PRO A 320 20.82 8.41 25.60
C PRO A 320 20.49 9.10 24.27
N THR A 321 21.36 10.06 23.90
CA THR A 321 21.20 10.82 22.66
C THR A 321 21.74 9.98 21.50
N LEU A 322 20.88 9.60 20.57
CA LEU A 322 21.25 9.00 19.28
C LEU A 322 21.43 10.12 18.25
N VAL A 323 22.63 10.24 17.70
CA VAL A 323 22.89 11.15 16.58
C VAL A 323 22.94 10.32 15.29
N VAL A 324 22.03 10.58 14.38
CA VAL A 324 22.00 9.93 13.05
C VAL A 324 22.52 10.93 12.02
N VAL A 325 23.62 10.58 11.35
CA VAL A 325 24.20 11.39 10.27
C VAL A 325 23.81 10.75 8.94
N GLY A 326 22.85 11.35 8.24
CA GLY A 326 22.34 10.89 6.96
C GLY A 326 20.89 11.25 6.76
N HIS A 327 20.47 11.56 5.54
CA HIS A 327 19.12 12.03 5.20
C HIS A 327 18.41 11.08 4.22
N GLY A 328 18.66 9.77 4.34
CA GLY A 328 17.93 8.72 3.60
C GLY A 328 16.70 8.23 4.35
N MET A 329 15.86 7.40 3.68
CA MET A 329 14.63 6.84 4.29
C MET A 329 14.86 6.10 5.62
N VAL A 330 16.06 5.53 5.81
CA VAL A 330 16.44 4.80 7.04
C VAL A 330 16.87 5.74 8.18
N GLY A 331 17.24 6.99 7.89
CA GLY A 331 17.62 7.99 8.90
C GLY A 331 16.44 8.76 9.48
N HIS A 332 15.21 8.49 9.03
CA HIS A 332 13.98 9.15 9.48
C HIS A 332 13.15 8.34 10.48
N HIS A 333 13.64 7.18 10.90
CA HIS A 333 12.98 6.33 11.90
C HIS A 333 13.73 6.40 13.24
#